data_05150d636943184158976423bd1512e6
#
_entry.id   05150d636943184158976423bd1512e6
#
_cell.length_a   1.000
_cell.length_b   1.000
_cell.length_c   1.000
_cell.angle_alpha   90.00
_cell.angle_beta   90.00
_cell.angle_gamma   90.00
#
_symmetry.space_group_name_H-M   'P 1'
#
loop_
_entity.id
_entity.type
_entity.pdbx_description
1 polymer ?
#
loop_
_entity_poly.entity_id
_entity_poly.type
_entity_poly.pdbx_seq_one_letter_code
_entity_poly.pdbx_strand_id
1 'polypeptide(L)'
;MEAEAARKAQEERELKEKAEAEARARQRAEQEAREAAAAECRRAEQERLDGRMVLENFVANYGKVEEFKGIAGQISAFLAKARKAKPCPPA
;
A
#
# COMPACT_ATOMS: atom_id res chain seq x y z
N MET A 1 -33.97 -33.73 31.80
CA MET A 1 -33.64 -32.32 32.15
C MET A 1 -32.15 -32.02 32.03
N GLU A 2 -31.26 -32.87 32.55
CA GLU A 2 -29.81 -32.65 32.41
C GLU A 2 -29.34 -32.73 30.97
N ALA A 3 -29.93 -33.57 30.13
CA ALA A 3 -29.59 -33.70 28.72
C ALA A 3 -29.96 -32.44 27.91
N GLU A 4 -31.03 -31.77 28.24
CA GLU A 4 -31.42 -30.50 27.58
C GLU A 4 -30.49 -29.33 27.94
N ALA A 5 -30.16 -29.25 29.22
CA ALA A 5 -29.23 -28.20 29.70
C ALA A 5 -27.84 -28.36 29.05
N ALA A 6 -27.36 -29.62 28.98
CA ALA A 6 -26.08 -29.93 28.35
C ALA A 6 -26.10 -29.61 26.85
N ARG A 7 -27.19 -29.91 26.16
CA ARG A 7 -27.35 -29.63 24.73
C ARG A 7 -27.36 -28.11 24.47
N LYS A 8 -28.12 -27.36 25.24
CA LYS A 8 -28.19 -25.88 25.14
C LYS A 8 -26.82 -25.25 25.41
N ALA A 9 -26.12 -25.73 26.42
CA ALA A 9 -24.78 -25.23 26.73
C ALA A 9 -23.79 -25.49 25.60
N GLN A 10 -23.91 -26.68 24.96
CA GLN A 10 -23.07 -27.01 23.82
C GLN A 10 -23.42 -26.17 22.59
N GLU A 11 -24.71 -25.97 22.30
CA GLU A 11 -25.15 -25.12 21.20
C GLU A 11 -24.68 -23.68 21.39
N GLU A 12 -24.76 -23.14 22.60
CA GLU A 12 -24.26 -21.81 22.93
C GLU A 12 -22.76 -21.70 22.72
N ARG A 13 -21.99 -22.70 23.12
CA ARG A 13 -20.54 -22.74 22.90
C ARG A 13 -20.20 -22.79 21.43
N GLU A 14 -20.90 -23.63 20.66
CA GLU A 14 -20.68 -23.74 19.22
C GLU A 14 -20.98 -22.41 18.50
N LEU A 15 -22.07 -21.74 18.86
CA LEU A 15 -22.41 -20.44 18.31
C LEU A 15 -21.35 -19.39 18.65
N LYS A 16 -20.88 -19.39 19.89
CA LYS A 16 -19.84 -18.46 20.36
C LYS A 16 -18.52 -18.71 19.64
N GLU A 17 -18.11 -19.94 19.52
CA GLU A 17 -16.89 -20.35 18.81
C GLU A 17 -16.96 -19.95 17.34
N LYS A 18 -18.10 -20.16 16.71
CA LYS A 18 -18.34 -19.76 15.32
C LYS A 18 -18.24 -18.25 15.15
N ALA A 19 -18.88 -17.50 16.03
CA ALA A 19 -18.83 -16.03 16.01
C ALA A 19 -17.41 -15.51 16.21
N GLU A 20 -16.66 -16.10 17.14
CA GLU A 20 -15.27 -15.75 17.40
C GLU A 20 -14.36 -16.07 16.21
N ALA A 21 -14.59 -17.23 15.57
CA ALA A 21 -13.84 -17.63 14.38
C ALA A 21 -14.12 -16.69 13.21
N GLU A 22 -15.38 -16.31 12.99
CA GLU A 22 -15.75 -15.36 11.97
C GLU A 22 -15.16 -13.97 12.22
N ALA A 23 -15.15 -13.53 13.49
CA ALA A 23 -14.54 -12.25 13.87
C ALA A 23 -13.03 -12.26 13.61
N ARG A 24 -12.34 -13.33 13.97
CA ARG A 24 -10.91 -13.48 13.70
C ARG A 24 -10.61 -13.51 12.21
N ALA A 25 -11.41 -14.22 11.43
CA ALA A 25 -11.25 -14.29 9.97
C ALA A 25 -11.44 -12.90 9.34
N ARG A 26 -12.42 -12.13 9.82
CA ARG A 26 -12.67 -10.78 9.34
C ARG A 26 -11.51 -9.84 9.68
N GLN A 27 -11.01 -9.90 10.92
CA GLN A 27 -9.86 -9.09 11.34
C GLN A 27 -8.61 -9.42 10.52
N ARG A 28 -8.38 -10.71 10.26
CA ARG A 28 -7.26 -11.15 9.44
C ARG A 28 -7.37 -10.63 8.02
N ALA A 29 -8.55 -10.73 7.42
CA ALA A 29 -8.81 -10.23 6.07
C ALA A 29 -8.61 -8.72 5.98
N GLU A 30 -9.08 -7.96 6.97
CA GLU A 30 -8.87 -6.51 7.06
C GLU A 30 -7.40 -6.16 7.19
N GLN A 31 -6.66 -6.89 8.02
CA GLN A 31 -5.24 -6.68 8.20
C GLN A 31 -4.46 -6.97 6.92
N GLU A 32 -4.76 -8.07 6.26
CA GLU A 32 -4.15 -8.43 4.97
C GLU A 32 -4.43 -7.38 3.91
N ALA A 33 -5.66 -6.85 3.87
CA ALA A 33 -6.03 -5.79 2.93
C ALA A 33 -5.25 -4.50 3.20
N ARG A 34 -5.08 -4.14 4.47
CA ARG A 34 -4.27 -2.96 4.86
C ARG A 34 -2.81 -3.12 4.50
N GLU A 35 -2.25 -4.30 4.76
CA GLU A 35 -0.87 -4.61 4.42
C GLU A 35 -0.63 -4.57 2.91
N ALA A 36 -1.56 -5.14 2.14
CA ALA A 36 -1.49 -5.11 0.67
C ALA A 36 -1.57 -3.68 0.13
N ALA A 37 -2.49 -2.86 0.66
CA ALA A 37 -2.63 -1.47 0.26
C ALA A 37 -1.37 -0.66 0.59
N ALA A 38 -0.79 -0.86 1.79
CA ALA A 38 0.43 -0.20 2.20
C ALA A 38 1.62 -0.61 1.33
N ALA A 39 1.72 -1.90 0.99
CA ALA A 39 2.78 -2.42 0.12
C ALA A 39 2.67 -1.85 -1.30
N GLU A 40 1.45 -1.77 -1.84
CA GLU A 40 1.20 -1.19 -3.15
C GLU A 40 1.57 0.30 -3.18
N CYS A 41 1.17 1.03 -2.14
CA CYS A 41 1.52 2.45 -2.01
C CYS A 41 3.04 2.64 -1.99
N ARG A 42 3.76 1.85 -1.20
CA ARG A 42 5.23 1.93 -1.13
C ARG A 42 5.88 1.60 -2.47
N ARG A 43 5.35 0.61 -3.19
CA ARG A 43 5.86 0.24 -4.52
C ARG A 43 5.66 1.38 -5.52
N ALA A 44 4.47 1.98 -5.55
CA ALA A 44 4.18 3.10 -6.43
C ALA A 44 5.07 4.30 -6.11
N GLU A 45 5.29 4.58 -4.84
CA GLU A 45 6.18 5.66 -4.40
C GLU A 45 7.63 5.39 -4.80
N GLN A 46 8.09 4.15 -4.66
CA GLN A 46 9.45 3.77 -5.07
C GLN A 46 9.62 3.91 -6.58
N GLU A 47 8.64 3.48 -7.38
CA GLU A 47 8.68 3.64 -8.84
C GLU A 47 8.72 5.12 -9.23
N ARG A 48 7.97 5.95 -8.53
CA ARG A 48 7.98 7.40 -8.76
C ARG A 48 9.36 7.99 -8.49
N LEU A 49 9.99 7.63 -7.38
CA LEU A 49 11.33 8.11 -7.02
C LEU A 49 12.39 7.60 -7.99
N ASP A 50 12.29 6.34 -8.39
CA ASP A 50 13.22 5.75 -9.37
C ASP A 50 13.11 6.46 -10.72
N GLY A 51 11.90 6.74 -11.18
CA GLY A 51 11.67 7.49 -12.40
C GLY A 51 12.24 8.90 -12.36
N ARG A 52 12.03 9.60 -11.23
CA ARG A 52 12.61 10.93 -11.03
C ARG A 52 14.14 10.90 -11.05
N MET A 53 14.73 9.88 -10.43
CA MET A 53 16.19 9.71 -10.41
C MET A 53 16.75 9.52 -11.83
N VAL A 54 16.07 8.72 -12.66
CA VAL A 54 16.44 8.53 -14.07
C VAL A 54 16.42 9.87 -14.80
N LEU A 55 15.37 10.66 -14.61
CA LEU A 55 15.25 11.97 -15.25
C LEU A 55 16.33 12.95 -14.76
N GLU A 56 16.62 12.96 -13.47
CA GLU A 56 17.68 13.80 -12.89
C GLU A 56 19.04 13.42 -13.46
N ASN A 57 19.33 12.11 -13.56
CA ASN A 57 20.59 11.64 -14.15
C ASN A 57 20.69 11.98 -15.62
N PHE A 58 19.61 11.91 -16.36
CA PHE A 58 19.58 12.31 -17.78
C PHE A 58 19.96 13.79 -17.91
N VAL A 59 19.34 14.66 -17.12
CA VAL A 59 19.64 16.11 -17.16
C VAL A 59 21.10 16.37 -16.76
N ALA A 60 21.58 15.70 -15.71
CA ALA A 60 22.94 15.87 -15.22
C ALA A 60 23.99 15.42 -16.26
N ASN A 61 23.74 14.31 -16.94
CA ASN A 61 24.70 13.72 -17.87
C ASN A 61 24.60 14.27 -19.29
N TYR A 62 23.39 14.62 -19.74
CA TYR A 62 23.15 14.98 -21.14
C TYR A 62 22.47 16.33 -21.34
N GLY A 63 22.21 17.08 -20.27
CA GLY A 63 21.53 18.38 -20.33
C GLY A 63 22.27 19.44 -21.14
N LYS A 64 23.58 19.30 -21.30
CA LYS A 64 24.43 20.23 -22.07
C LYS A 64 24.56 19.82 -23.55
N VAL A 65 24.11 18.65 -23.93
CA VAL A 65 24.14 18.17 -25.29
C VAL A 65 23.12 18.97 -26.11
N GLU A 66 23.55 19.54 -27.23
CA GLU A 66 22.73 20.47 -28.03
C GLU A 66 21.37 19.86 -28.43
N GLU A 67 21.40 18.59 -28.87
CA GLU A 67 20.18 17.87 -29.27
C GLU A 67 19.18 17.70 -28.13
N PHE A 68 19.68 17.61 -26.87
CA PHE A 68 18.84 17.31 -25.71
C PHE A 68 18.53 18.54 -24.83
N LYS A 69 19.05 19.72 -25.15
CA LYS A 69 18.84 20.93 -24.34
C LYS A 69 17.35 21.25 -24.13
N GLY A 70 16.55 21.15 -25.19
CA GLY A 70 15.12 21.44 -25.11
C GLY A 70 14.39 20.51 -24.17
N ILE A 71 14.60 19.20 -24.33
CA ILE A 71 13.94 18.19 -23.49
C ILE A 71 14.48 18.24 -22.05
N ALA A 72 15.76 18.49 -21.87
CA ALA A 72 16.37 18.64 -20.53
C ALA A 72 15.77 19.82 -19.77
N GLY A 73 15.49 20.92 -20.47
CA GLY A 73 14.80 22.08 -19.87
C GLY A 73 13.39 21.74 -19.43
N GLN A 74 12.65 20.99 -20.23
CA GLN A 74 11.30 20.51 -19.89
C GLN A 74 11.33 19.56 -18.71
N ILE A 75 12.30 18.64 -18.66
CA ILE A 75 12.48 17.71 -17.55
C ILE A 75 12.80 18.48 -16.25
N SER A 76 13.71 19.45 -16.32
CA SER A 76 14.06 20.28 -15.17
C SER A 76 12.85 21.04 -14.63
N ALA A 77 12.00 21.59 -15.51
CA ALA A 77 10.78 22.28 -15.12
C ALA A 77 9.78 21.29 -14.46
N PHE A 78 9.66 20.09 -15.01
CA PHE A 78 8.84 19.05 -14.42
C PHE A 78 9.33 18.65 -13.02
N LEU A 79 10.63 18.45 -12.86
CA LEU A 79 11.23 18.08 -11.58
C LEU A 79 11.07 19.19 -10.52
N ALA A 80 11.12 20.45 -10.96
CA ALA A 80 10.93 21.59 -10.05
C ALA A 80 9.50 21.69 -9.50
N LYS A 81 8.52 21.14 -10.20
CA LYS A 81 7.11 21.07 -9.78
C LYS A 81 6.82 19.83 -8.92
N ALA A 82 7.76 19.39 -8.13
CA ALA A 82 7.61 18.19 -7.32
C ALA A 82 6.36 18.28 -6.43
N ARG A 83 5.43 17.33 -6.61
CA ARG A 83 4.30 17.14 -5.71
C ARG A 83 4.84 16.54 -4.41
N LYS A 84 4.32 17.03 -3.28
CA LYS A 84 4.59 16.35 -2.01
C LYS A 84 4.09 14.92 -2.11
N ALA A 85 4.96 13.97 -1.82
CA ALA A 85 4.58 12.57 -1.76
C ALA A 85 3.50 12.39 -0.69
N LYS A 86 2.41 11.69 -1.03
CA LYS A 86 1.42 11.30 -0.03
C LYS A 86 2.07 10.23 0.84
N PRO A 87 2.07 10.39 2.18
CA PRO A 87 2.61 9.35 3.04
C PRO A 87 1.79 8.07 2.87
N CYS A 88 2.48 6.94 2.75
CA CYS A 88 1.80 5.66 2.68
C CYS A 88 1.23 5.30 4.05
N PRO A 89 0.02 4.71 4.11
CA PRO A 89 -0.56 4.31 5.38
C PRO A 89 0.30 3.23 6.04
N PRO A 90 0.43 3.26 7.38
CA PRO A 90 1.08 2.17 8.09
C PRO A 90 0.25 0.89 7.95
N ALA A 91 0.91 -0.23 7.81
CA ALA A 91 0.27 -1.54 7.71
C ALA A 91 -0.30 -1.99 9.06
#